data_093b0e29e95c477ff9816f0313777422
#
_entry.id   093b0e29e95c477ff9816f0313777422
#
_cell.length_a   1.000
_cell.length_b   1.000
_cell.length_c   1.000
_cell.angle_alpha   90.00
_cell.angle_beta   90.00
_cell.angle_gamma   90.00
#
_symmetry.space_group_name_H-M   'P 1'
#
loop_
_entity.id
_entity.type
_entity.pdbx_description
1 polymer ?
#
loop_
_entity_poly.entity_id
_entity_poly.type
_entity_poly.pdbx_seq_one_letter_code
_entity_poly.pdbx_strand_id
1 'polypeptide(L)'
;AALGGKSGNRGQCAQPCRLPFTAGGAGKGETGENVLSLKDMDIIPRLPEIERMGVTSVKIEGRMKRPEYVAAAVTACRQALAGGTPDLAALQAVFSRSGFTSGYFDGKRDRTMFGFRTREDVTAAAGVLGELKNLYHKERPLVPVSMELTARPGEPVSLSLSDGEHTVAAAGER
;
A
#
# COMPACT_ATOMS: atom_id res chain seq x y z
N ALA A 1 -19.01 -12.99 -8.24
CA ALA A 1 -19.03 -13.35 -9.66
C ALA A 1 -20.37 -13.07 -10.37
N ALA A 2 -21.38 -12.61 -9.63
CA ALA A 2 -22.72 -12.32 -10.21
C ALA A 2 -22.70 -11.20 -11.28
N LEU A 3 -21.73 -10.28 -11.20
CA LEU A 3 -21.56 -9.22 -12.18
C LEU A 3 -20.26 -9.44 -12.97
N GLY A 4 -20.36 -9.52 -14.29
CA GLY A 4 -19.25 -9.63 -15.21
C GLY A 4 -18.47 -10.96 -15.19
N GLY A 5 -18.98 -12.00 -14.53
CA GLY A 5 -18.36 -13.35 -14.50
C GLY A 5 -16.99 -13.44 -13.83
N LYS A 6 -16.48 -12.32 -13.26
CA LYS A 6 -15.16 -12.24 -12.62
C LYS A 6 -15.26 -12.38 -11.10
N SER A 7 -14.31 -13.09 -10.49
CA SER A 7 -14.27 -13.32 -9.05
C SER A 7 -13.20 -12.46 -8.35
N GLY A 8 -13.61 -11.63 -7.42
CA GLY A 8 -12.70 -10.88 -6.55
C GLY A 8 -11.80 -11.79 -5.71
N ASN A 9 -12.31 -12.93 -5.26
CA ASN A 9 -11.54 -13.90 -4.49
C ASN A 9 -10.40 -14.56 -5.30
N ARG A 10 -10.55 -14.59 -6.62
CA ARG A 10 -9.53 -15.11 -7.55
C ARG A 10 -8.63 -14.03 -8.15
N GLY A 11 -8.61 -12.84 -7.56
CA GLY A 11 -7.80 -11.75 -8.08
C GLY A 11 -8.39 -10.99 -9.27
N GLN A 12 -9.57 -11.34 -9.73
CA GLN A 12 -10.17 -10.84 -10.97
C GLN A 12 -11.34 -9.89 -10.70
N CYS A 13 -11.26 -9.06 -9.65
CA CYS A 13 -12.32 -8.12 -9.35
C CYS A 13 -12.51 -7.11 -10.49
N ALA A 14 -13.72 -7.06 -11.05
CA ALA A 14 -14.10 -6.07 -12.06
C ALA A 14 -14.45 -4.70 -11.45
N GLN A 15 -14.36 -4.56 -10.14
CA GLN A 15 -14.69 -3.34 -9.39
C GLN A 15 -16.11 -2.78 -9.68
N PRO A 16 -17.17 -3.61 -9.67
CA PRO A 16 -18.51 -3.12 -9.98
C PRO A 16 -18.98 -2.01 -9.05
N CYS A 17 -18.52 -2.02 -7.78
CA CYS A 17 -18.82 -0.95 -6.82
C CYS A 17 -18.25 0.43 -7.23
N ARG A 18 -17.43 0.51 -8.27
CA ARG A 18 -16.84 1.76 -8.77
C ARG A 18 -17.56 2.30 -10.00
N LEU A 19 -18.56 1.59 -10.47
CA LEU A 19 -19.39 2.02 -11.60
C LEU A 19 -20.49 2.99 -11.13
N PRO A 20 -20.98 3.85 -12.03
CA PRO A 20 -22.15 4.64 -11.75
C PRO A 20 -23.39 3.75 -11.66
N PHE A 21 -24.23 4.00 -10.68
CA PHE A 21 -25.50 3.32 -10.47
C PHE A 21 -26.63 4.33 -10.35
N THR A 22 -27.84 3.89 -10.67
CA THR A 22 -29.06 4.60 -10.31
C THR A 22 -29.57 4.02 -8.99
N ALA A 23 -29.62 4.81 -7.94
CA ALA A 23 -30.27 4.44 -6.71
C ALA A 23 -31.79 4.68 -6.89
N GLY A 24 -32.56 3.62 -7.17
CA GLY A 24 -34.01 3.69 -7.36
C GLY A 24 -34.74 3.46 -6.06
N GLY A 25 -35.50 4.42 -5.63
CA GLY A 25 -36.65 4.34 -4.72
C GLY A 25 -37.76 5.21 -5.31
N ALA A 26 -39.00 5.16 -4.83
CA ALA A 26 -40.16 5.85 -5.36
C ALA A 26 -40.09 7.41 -5.37
N GLY A 27 -38.95 7.96 -5.65
CA GLY A 27 -38.63 9.38 -5.80
C GLY A 27 -37.41 9.51 -6.74
N LYS A 28 -37.27 10.63 -7.38
CA LYS A 28 -36.22 10.96 -8.36
C LYS A 28 -34.87 10.42 -7.92
N GLY A 29 -34.46 9.24 -8.43
CA GLY A 29 -33.14 8.64 -8.17
C GLY A 29 -32.05 9.54 -8.72
N GLU A 30 -31.00 9.77 -7.96
CA GLU A 30 -29.76 10.37 -8.44
C GLU A 30 -29.16 9.39 -9.46
N THR A 31 -29.24 9.74 -10.74
CA THR A 31 -28.74 8.91 -11.83
C THR A 31 -27.30 9.23 -12.12
N GLY A 32 -26.49 8.18 -12.28
CA GLY A 32 -25.11 8.34 -12.79
C GLY A 32 -24.06 8.64 -11.75
N GLU A 33 -24.36 8.60 -10.46
CA GLU A 33 -23.39 8.75 -9.38
C GLU A 33 -22.79 7.41 -8.97
N ASN A 34 -21.56 7.45 -8.44
CA ASN A 34 -20.85 6.27 -7.95
C ASN A 34 -21.27 5.94 -6.52
N VAL A 35 -22.58 5.74 -6.32
CA VAL A 35 -23.25 5.59 -5.01
C VAL A 35 -22.76 4.43 -4.14
N LEU A 36 -22.01 3.48 -4.72
CA LEU A 36 -21.39 2.37 -4.00
C LEU A 36 -19.88 2.56 -3.84
N SER A 37 -19.30 3.64 -4.37
CA SER A 37 -17.87 3.88 -4.35
C SER A 37 -17.47 4.61 -3.08
N LEU A 38 -16.92 3.88 -2.12
CA LEU A 38 -16.33 4.49 -0.92
C LEU A 38 -14.98 5.12 -1.23
N LYS A 39 -14.66 6.21 -0.53
CA LYS A 39 -13.31 6.73 -0.39
C LYS A 39 -12.39 5.68 0.20
N ASP A 40 -11.10 5.86 0.01
CA ASP A 40 -10.11 5.00 0.66
C ASP A 40 -10.10 5.28 2.17
N MET A 41 -10.16 4.21 2.97
CA MET A 41 -10.12 4.35 4.43
C MET A 41 -8.70 4.66 4.87
N ASP A 42 -8.52 5.73 5.62
CA ASP A 42 -7.26 6.10 6.24
C ASP A 42 -7.44 6.27 7.74
N ILE A 43 -6.69 5.47 8.50
CA ILE A 43 -6.61 5.52 9.96
C ILE A 43 -5.16 5.73 10.43
N ILE A 44 -4.26 6.12 9.53
CA ILE A 44 -2.84 6.32 9.86
C ILE A 44 -2.65 7.27 11.03
N PRO A 45 -3.35 8.43 11.12
CA PRO A 45 -3.22 9.32 12.27
C PRO A 45 -3.67 8.71 13.60
N ARG A 46 -4.42 7.62 13.56
CA ARG A 46 -4.94 6.92 14.73
C ARG A 46 -4.11 5.67 15.12
N LEU A 47 -3.06 5.35 14.37
CA LEU A 47 -2.23 4.17 14.62
C LEU A 47 -1.66 4.12 16.05
N PRO A 48 -1.17 5.21 16.66
CA PRO A 48 -0.72 5.17 18.07
C PRO A 48 -1.83 4.86 19.06
N GLU A 49 -3.08 5.24 18.75
CA GLU A 49 -4.24 4.87 19.57
C GLU A 49 -4.57 3.38 19.41
N ILE A 50 -4.57 2.90 18.19
CA ILE A 50 -4.85 1.50 17.82
C ILE A 50 -3.81 0.56 18.47
N GLU A 51 -2.53 0.94 18.45
CA GLU A 51 -1.44 0.22 19.13
C GLU A 51 -1.67 0.13 20.64
N ARG A 52 -2.02 1.25 21.29
CA ARG A 52 -2.35 1.28 22.72
C ARG A 52 -3.57 0.42 23.09
N MET A 53 -4.47 0.18 22.16
CA MET A 53 -5.59 -0.74 22.33
C MET A 53 -5.18 -2.22 22.25
N GLY A 54 -3.91 -2.52 21.98
CA GLY A 54 -3.38 -3.89 21.92
C GLY A 54 -3.47 -4.54 20.53
N VAL A 55 -3.74 -3.77 19.48
CA VAL A 55 -3.70 -4.30 18.11
C VAL A 55 -2.23 -4.47 17.70
N THR A 56 -1.85 -5.70 17.38
CA THR A 56 -0.45 -6.08 17.09
C THR A 56 -0.05 -5.90 15.66
N SER A 57 -1.00 -5.80 14.73
CA SER A 57 -0.69 -5.59 13.31
C SER A 57 -1.83 -4.90 12.57
N VAL A 58 -1.48 -4.16 11.55
CA VAL A 58 -2.43 -3.53 10.62
C VAL A 58 -2.17 -4.02 9.20
N LYS A 59 -3.24 -4.18 8.43
CA LYS A 59 -3.17 -4.60 7.04
C LYS A 59 -3.30 -3.39 6.13
N ILE A 60 -2.29 -3.19 5.28
CA ILE A 60 -2.37 -2.21 4.19
C ILE A 60 -2.94 -2.93 2.95
N GLU A 61 -4.06 -2.43 2.44
CA GLU A 61 -4.69 -2.98 1.25
C GLU A 61 -4.20 -2.22 0.01
N GLY A 62 -3.47 -2.91 -0.86
CA GLY A 62 -2.83 -2.30 -2.02
C GLY A 62 -3.03 -3.08 -3.32
N ARG A 63 -4.06 -3.93 -3.39
CA ARG A 63 -4.31 -4.73 -4.58
C ARG A 63 -4.47 -3.88 -5.83
N MET A 64 -3.78 -4.24 -6.90
CA MET A 64 -3.73 -3.51 -8.16
C MET A 64 -3.22 -2.06 -8.01
N LYS A 65 -2.49 -1.75 -6.95
CA LYS A 65 -1.83 -0.48 -6.74
C LYS A 65 -0.39 -0.51 -7.24
N ARG A 66 0.14 0.66 -7.54
CA ARG A 66 1.54 0.82 -7.92
C ARG A 66 2.46 0.64 -6.71
N PRO A 67 3.74 0.27 -6.91
CA PRO A 67 4.71 0.18 -5.82
C PRO A 67 4.85 1.49 -5.03
N GLU A 68 4.75 2.64 -5.71
CA GLU A 68 4.81 3.96 -5.09
C GLU A 68 3.73 4.16 -4.02
N TYR A 69 2.52 3.66 -4.27
CA TYR A 69 1.45 3.68 -3.27
C TYR A 69 1.81 2.85 -2.05
N VAL A 70 2.32 1.64 -2.26
CA VAL A 70 2.69 0.74 -1.16
C VAL A 70 3.82 1.36 -0.33
N ALA A 71 4.85 1.90 -0.98
CA ALA A 71 5.97 2.56 -0.32
C ALA A 71 5.49 3.79 0.50
N ALA A 72 4.65 4.65 -0.07
CA ALA A 72 4.10 5.80 0.62
C ALA A 72 3.26 5.38 1.83
N ALA A 73 2.38 4.38 1.69
CA ALA A 73 1.52 3.90 2.77
C ALA A 73 2.33 3.29 3.92
N VAL A 74 3.33 2.44 3.62
CA VAL A 74 4.21 1.85 4.64
C VAL A 74 5.03 2.93 5.34
N THR A 75 5.58 3.89 4.59
CA THR A 75 6.36 4.99 5.16
C THR A 75 5.50 5.84 6.09
N ALA A 76 4.29 6.22 5.68
CA ALA A 76 3.37 6.99 6.50
C ALA A 76 2.95 6.23 7.79
N CYS A 77 2.68 4.93 7.70
CA CYS A 77 2.38 4.12 8.89
C CYS A 77 3.57 4.09 9.87
N ARG A 78 4.79 3.89 9.34
CA ARG A 78 6.01 3.88 10.18
C ARG A 78 6.26 5.22 10.85
N GLN A 79 6.07 6.32 10.13
CA GLN A 79 6.20 7.67 10.68
C GLN A 79 5.21 7.90 11.82
N ALA A 80 3.94 7.53 11.63
CA ALA A 80 2.91 7.67 12.64
C ALA A 80 3.22 6.86 13.91
N LEU A 81 3.64 5.60 13.77
CA LEU A 81 4.01 4.73 14.89
C LEU A 81 5.28 5.21 15.61
N ALA A 82 6.20 5.87 14.92
CA ALA A 82 7.38 6.49 15.51
C ALA A 82 7.09 7.85 16.18
N GLY A 83 5.84 8.30 16.24
CA GLY A 83 5.44 9.58 16.79
C GLY A 83 5.75 10.79 15.89
N GLY A 84 6.10 10.55 14.63
CA GLY A 84 6.31 11.60 13.63
C GLY A 84 5.03 12.02 12.92
N THR A 85 5.15 12.99 12.03
CA THR A 85 4.04 13.46 11.18
C THR A 85 4.08 12.78 9.82
N PRO A 86 3.13 11.90 9.49
CA PRO A 86 3.08 11.23 8.19
C PRO A 86 2.70 12.19 7.07
N ASP A 87 3.31 12.01 5.90
CA ASP A 87 2.93 12.75 4.69
C ASP A 87 1.68 12.12 4.04
N LEU A 88 0.53 12.50 4.58
CA LEU A 88 -0.76 12.06 4.05
C LEU A 88 -1.10 12.75 2.73
N ALA A 89 -0.52 13.91 2.44
CA ALA A 89 -0.76 14.63 1.19
C ALA A 89 -0.14 13.87 0.01
N ALA A 90 1.09 13.40 0.12
CA ALA A 90 1.72 12.56 -0.90
C ALA A 90 0.99 11.22 -1.05
N LEU A 91 0.56 10.59 0.06
CA LEU A 91 -0.22 9.36 0.01
C LEU A 91 -1.57 9.56 -0.68
N GLN A 92 -2.27 10.66 -0.38
CA GLN A 92 -3.52 11.00 -1.05
C GLN A 92 -3.31 11.27 -2.54
N ALA A 93 -2.26 12.01 -2.89
CA ALA A 93 -1.94 12.35 -4.28
C ALA A 93 -1.61 11.10 -5.10
N VAL A 94 -0.79 10.17 -4.58
CA VAL A 94 -0.42 8.96 -5.34
C VAL A 94 -1.61 8.08 -5.65
N PHE A 95 -2.57 8.01 -4.73
CA PHE A 95 -3.84 7.34 -4.97
C PHE A 95 -4.91 7.71 -3.93
N SER A 96 -5.96 8.37 -4.40
CA SER A 96 -7.20 8.52 -3.63
C SER A 96 -8.42 8.50 -4.54
N ARG A 97 -9.59 8.44 -3.95
CA ARG A 97 -10.91 8.61 -4.58
C ARG A 97 -11.59 9.81 -3.95
N SER A 98 -11.20 11.01 -4.38
CA SER A 98 -11.66 12.28 -3.79
C SER A 98 -11.32 12.40 -2.29
N GLY A 99 -10.13 11.92 -1.91
CA GLY A 99 -9.63 11.96 -0.55
C GLY A 99 -9.84 10.66 0.26
N PHE A 100 -9.62 10.77 1.55
CA PHE A 100 -9.72 9.68 2.51
C PHE A 100 -10.96 9.78 3.38
N THR A 101 -11.26 8.68 4.09
CA THR A 101 -12.32 8.63 5.12
C THR A 101 -11.87 7.78 6.31
N SER A 102 -12.18 8.22 7.51
CA SER A 102 -12.11 7.46 8.76
C SER A 102 -13.49 7.03 9.28
N GLY A 103 -14.53 7.24 8.47
CA GLY A 103 -15.92 7.16 8.89
C GLY A 103 -16.29 5.87 9.62
N TYR A 104 -15.78 4.71 9.21
CA TYR A 104 -16.03 3.45 9.92
C TYR A 104 -15.39 3.42 11.31
N PHE A 105 -14.18 3.95 11.44
CA PHE A 105 -13.48 4.05 12.72
C PHE A 105 -14.19 5.01 13.67
N ASP A 106 -14.67 6.14 13.15
CA ASP A 106 -15.33 7.18 13.94
C ASP A 106 -16.85 6.89 14.18
N GLY A 107 -17.37 5.77 13.66
CA GLY A 107 -18.78 5.42 13.75
C GLY A 107 -19.70 6.30 12.89
N LYS A 108 -19.15 7.15 12.01
CA LYS A 108 -19.90 8.00 11.08
C LYS A 108 -20.18 7.25 9.79
N ARG A 109 -21.46 7.14 9.43
CA ARG A 109 -21.90 6.45 8.20
C ARG A 109 -22.78 7.38 7.40
N ASP A 110 -22.16 8.24 6.61
CA ASP A 110 -22.85 9.25 5.83
C ASP A 110 -22.30 9.39 4.40
N ARG A 111 -22.87 10.32 3.64
CA ARG A 111 -22.45 10.56 2.25
C ARG A 111 -20.99 11.01 2.10
N THR A 112 -20.37 11.58 3.12
CA THR A 112 -18.98 12.04 3.06
C THR A 112 -17.97 10.91 2.88
N MET A 113 -18.40 9.67 3.19
CA MET A 113 -17.58 8.48 3.00
C MET A 113 -17.46 8.03 1.54
N PHE A 114 -18.28 8.57 0.64
CA PHE A 114 -18.31 8.17 -0.75
C PHE A 114 -17.45 9.09 -1.61
N GLY A 115 -16.83 8.52 -2.63
CA GLY A 115 -15.99 9.26 -3.57
C GLY A 115 -15.59 8.38 -4.74
N PHE A 116 -15.15 9.00 -5.81
CA PHE A 116 -14.66 8.34 -7.01
C PHE A 116 -13.39 9.03 -7.48
N ARG A 117 -12.61 8.37 -8.29
CA ARG A 117 -11.37 8.93 -8.79
C ARG A 117 -11.66 9.93 -9.90
N THR A 118 -11.24 11.17 -9.71
CA THR A 118 -11.40 12.26 -10.67
C THR A 118 -10.20 12.41 -11.60
N ARG A 119 -10.28 13.31 -12.56
CA ARG A 119 -9.13 13.66 -13.43
C ARG A 119 -8.05 14.39 -12.63
N GLU A 120 -8.45 15.20 -11.66
CA GLU A 120 -7.56 15.92 -10.75
C GLU A 120 -6.76 14.93 -9.90
N ASP A 121 -7.37 13.86 -9.38
CA ASP A 121 -6.67 12.78 -8.67
C ASP A 121 -5.61 12.10 -9.55
N VAL A 122 -5.91 11.91 -10.83
CA VAL A 122 -4.95 11.32 -11.79
C VAL A 122 -3.76 12.25 -12.05
N THR A 123 -4.02 13.54 -12.18
CA THR A 123 -2.99 14.55 -12.39
C THR A 123 -2.08 14.69 -11.16
N ALA A 124 -2.68 14.75 -9.96
CA ALA A 124 -1.95 14.80 -8.70
C ALA A 124 -1.01 13.58 -8.53
N ALA A 125 -1.48 12.38 -8.91
CA ALA A 125 -0.65 11.18 -8.88
C ALA A 125 0.62 11.31 -9.73
N ALA A 126 0.51 11.88 -10.94
CA ALA A 126 1.67 12.05 -11.81
C ALA A 126 2.75 12.95 -11.19
N GLY A 127 2.37 13.95 -10.41
CA GLY A 127 3.29 14.89 -9.76
C GLY A 127 4.16 14.27 -8.68
N VAL A 128 3.70 13.23 -7.99
CA VAL A 128 4.41 12.65 -6.83
C VAL A 128 5.14 11.34 -7.16
N LEU A 129 4.88 10.71 -8.30
CA LEU A 129 5.43 9.38 -8.61
C LEU A 129 6.97 9.37 -8.65
N GLY A 130 7.60 10.42 -9.17
CA GLY A 130 9.06 10.51 -9.28
C GLY A 130 9.73 10.53 -7.91
N GLU A 131 9.18 11.28 -6.98
CA GLU A 131 9.69 11.38 -5.61
C GLU A 131 9.46 10.08 -4.83
N LEU A 132 8.25 9.53 -4.91
CA LEU A 132 7.90 8.31 -4.19
C LEU A 132 8.70 7.07 -4.65
N LYS A 133 9.20 7.04 -5.88
CA LYS A 133 10.14 6.00 -6.33
C LYS A 133 11.40 5.95 -5.48
N ASN A 134 11.88 7.08 -4.98
CA ASN A 134 13.08 7.12 -4.15
C ASN A 134 12.91 6.39 -2.81
N LEU A 135 11.68 6.12 -2.37
CA LEU A 135 11.40 5.39 -1.13
C LEU A 135 11.82 3.92 -1.20
N TYR A 136 11.84 3.31 -2.39
CA TYR A 136 12.11 1.89 -2.55
C TYR A 136 13.18 1.57 -3.61
N HIS A 137 13.61 2.53 -4.42
CA HIS A 137 14.67 2.31 -5.42
C HIS A 137 16.10 2.40 -4.87
N LYS A 138 16.28 2.95 -3.67
CA LYS A 138 17.58 3.00 -3.03
C LYS A 138 17.71 1.78 -2.13
N GLU A 139 18.38 0.75 -2.60
CA GLU A 139 18.89 -0.30 -1.74
C GLU A 139 19.81 0.36 -0.69
N ARG A 140 19.42 0.28 0.55
CA ARG A 140 20.26 0.67 1.68
C ARG A 140 20.81 -0.61 2.27
N PRO A 141 22.12 -0.84 2.24
CA PRO A 141 22.70 -1.95 2.98
C PRO A 141 22.36 -1.75 4.46
N LEU A 142 21.62 -2.69 5.03
CA LEU A 142 21.17 -2.64 6.42
C LEU A 142 22.13 -3.37 7.36
N VAL A 143 22.82 -4.37 6.83
CA VAL A 143 23.75 -5.22 7.59
C VAL A 143 25.07 -5.25 6.85
N PRO A 144 26.18 -4.86 7.47
CA PRO A 144 27.51 -5.06 6.89
C PRO A 144 27.80 -6.57 6.86
N VAL A 145 28.23 -7.05 5.71
CA VAL A 145 28.58 -8.46 5.52
C VAL A 145 30.02 -8.55 5.05
N SER A 146 30.83 -9.34 5.73
CA SER A 146 32.14 -9.76 5.25
C SER A 146 31.96 -10.96 4.33
N MET A 147 32.72 -10.97 3.23
CA MET A 147 32.71 -12.04 2.25
C MET A 147 34.12 -12.54 2.04
N GLU A 148 34.31 -13.85 2.16
CA GLU A 148 35.58 -14.54 1.86
C GLU A 148 35.34 -15.53 0.73
N LEU A 149 36.09 -15.35 -0.37
CA LEU A 149 36.08 -16.25 -1.52
C LEU A 149 37.42 -16.95 -1.60
N THR A 150 37.41 -18.28 -1.59
CA THR A 150 38.57 -19.10 -1.80
C THR A 150 38.49 -19.85 -3.12
N ALA A 151 39.47 -19.64 -3.99
CA ALA A 151 39.60 -20.36 -5.26
C ALA A 151 41.02 -20.90 -5.41
N ARG A 152 41.15 -22.22 -5.57
CA ARG A 152 42.42 -22.92 -5.80
C ARG A 152 42.31 -23.83 -6.99
N PRO A 153 43.39 -23.98 -7.79
CA PRO A 153 43.38 -24.91 -8.91
C PRO A 153 43.05 -26.35 -8.45
N GLY A 154 42.03 -26.97 -9.07
CA GLY A 154 41.63 -28.36 -8.77
C GLY A 154 40.74 -28.52 -7.54
N GLU A 155 40.45 -27.47 -6.82
CA GLU A 155 39.51 -27.47 -5.68
C GLU A 155 38.21 -26.77 -6.05
N PRO A 156 37.08 -27.13 -5.41
CA PRO A 156 35.82 -26.35 -5.52
C PRO A 156 36.03 -24.93 -5.00
N VAL A 157 35.43 -23.97 -5.69
CA VAL A 157 35.38 -22.59 -5.17
C VAL A 157 34.48 -22.57 -3.93
N SER A 158 34.95 -21.98 -2.85
CA SER A 158 34.16 -21.79 -1.63
C SER A 158 33.95 -20.32 -1.34
N LEU A 159 32.72 -20.02 -0.88
CA LEU A 159 32.31 -18.69 -0.48
C LEU A 159 31.79 -18.76 0.95
N SER A 160 32.25 -17.86 1.81
CA SER A 160 31.75 -17.65 3.16
C SER A 160 31.25 -16.21 3.30
N LEU A 161 30.09 -16.04 3.93
CA LEU A 161 29.50 -14.74 4.24
C LEU A 161 29.22 -14.68 5.75
N SER A 162 29.60 -13.57 6.39
CA SER A 162 29.35 -13.35 7.82
C SER A 162 28.89 -11.94 8.08
N ASP A 163 27.84 -11.78 8.92
CA ASP A 163 27.38 -10.51 9.47
C ASP A 163 27.98 -10.18 10.85
N GLY A 164 28.88 -11.03 11.32
CA GLY A 164 29.51 -10.94 12.64
C GLY A 164 28.84 -11.81 13.72
N GLU A 165 27.57 -12.18 13.54
CA GLU A 165 26.83 -13.08 14.42
C GLU A 165 26.59 -14.44 13.78
N HIS A 166 26.30 -14.45 12.49
CA HIS A 166 26.01 -15.65 11.71
C HIS A 166 27.00 -15.79 10.55
N THR A 167 27.31 -17.02 10.22
CA THR A 167 28.14 -17.35 9.06
C THR A 167 27.46 -18.41 8.21
N VAL A 168 27.39 -18.16 6.91
CA VAL A 168 26.92 -19.13 5.92
C VAL A 168 28.05 -19.40 4.93
N ALA A 169 28.18 -20.65 4.50
CA ALA A 169 29.17 -21.04 3.51
C ALA A 169 28.52 -21.88 2.40
N ALA A 170 29.03 -21.70 1.19
CA ALA A 170 28.66 -22.48 0.02
C ALA A 170 29.91 -22.93 -0.73
N ALA A 171 29.89 -24.10 -1.32
CA ALA A 171 30.94 -24.60 -2.20
C ALA A 171 30.33 -24.83 -3.60
N GLY A 172 31.07 -24.42 -4.63
CA GLY A 172 30.75 -24.70 -6.01
C GLY A 172 31.08 -26.14 -6.41
N GLU A 173 30.71 -26.48 -7.62
CA GLU A 173 31.18 -27.72 -8.26
C GLU A 173 32.62 -27.55 -8.73
N ARG A 174 33.34 -28.70 -8.94
CA ARG A 174 34.72 -28.72 -9.46
C ARG A 174 34.79 -28.37 -10.93
#